data_a6694bd4f8a17f2146c5bf32e1042f9c
#
_entry.id   a6694bd4f8a17f2146c5bf32e1042f9c
#
_cell.length_a   1.000
_cell.length_b   1.000
_cell.length_c   1.000
_cell.angle_alpha   90.00
_cell.angle_beta   90.00
_cell.angle_gamma   90.00
#
_symmetry.space_group_name_H-M   'P 1'
#
loop_
_entity.id
_entity.type
_entity.pdbx_description
1 polymer ?
#
loop_
_entity_poly.entity_id
_entity_poly.type
_entity_poly.pdbx_seq_one_letter_code
_entity_poly.pdbx_strand_id
1 'polypeptide(L)'
;MLKSTLLSLSLVFTFSITYGQNTESATIDLQKARIIIESLDRQFAQHFYNGDSISLYNMYAKGASLENKRGNEILLSWGQQIRNSIRNDTRTIIYTTTSLSTDSEFLVELGTYEFRDSKGNSKYKGKYLVVWKQEDGNWKLYRDMGL
;
A
#
# COMPACT_ATOMS: atom_id res chain seq x y z
N MET A 1 -3.56 -71.49 47.96
CA MET A 1 -2.95 -71.12 46.71
C MET A 1 -3.44 -69.71 46.33
N LEU A 2 -2.63 -68.66 46.68
CA LEU A 2 -2.94 -67.28 46.31
C LEU A 2 -2.19 -66.99 45.02
N LYS A 3 -2.93 -66.60 43.97
CA LYS A 3 -2.32 -66.08 42.73
C LYS A 3 -2.21 -64.56 42.83
N SER A 4 -0.97 -64.07 42.91
CA SER A 4 -0.63 -62.67 42.87
C SER A 4 -0.65 -62.21 41.43
N THR A 5 -1.52 -61.24 41.12
CA THR A 5 -1.60 -60.56 39.81
C THR A 5 -0.77 -59.25 39.91
N LEU A 6 0.36 -59.18 39.26
CA LEU A 6 1.14 -57.93 39.11
C LEU A 6 0.48 -57.05 38.04
N LEU A 7 0.08 -55.88 38.48
CA LEU A 7 -0.45 -54.81 37.61
C LEU A 7 0.73 -53.93 37.21
N SER A 8 1.17 -54.02 35.95
CA SER A 8 2.22 -53.16 35.43
C SER A 8 1.61 -51.83 34.97
N LEU A 9 1.96 -50.72 35.64
CA LEU A 9 1.58 -49.38 35.32
C LEU A 9 2.55 -48.80 34.27
N SER A 10 2.15 -48.74 33.00
CA SER A 10 2.94 -48.10 31.93
C SER A 10 2.73 -46.60 31.95
N LEU A 11 3.75 -45.84 32.35
CA LEU A 11 3.75 -44.37 32.31
C LEU A 11 4.08 -43.90 30.90
N VAL A 12 3.08 -43.39 30.17
CA VAL A 12 3.30 -42.80 28.81
C VAL A 12 3.68 -41.33 28.98
N PHE A 13 4.95 -41.02 28.73
CA PHE A 13 5.41 -39.63 28.62
C PHE A 13 5.07 -39.10 27.25
N THR A 14 4.08 -38.22 27.14
CA THR A 14 3.82 -37.43 25.93
C THR A 14 4.74 -36.21 25.90
N PHE A 15 5.74 -36.23 25.04
CA PHE A 15 6.53 -35.05 24.71
C PHE A 15 5.72 -34.13 23.80
N SER A 16 5.25 -33.02 24.35
CA SER A 16 4.67 -31.93 23.54
C SER A 16 5.81 -31.12 22.92
N ILE A 17 6.07 -31.32 21.64
CA ILE A 17 7.01 -30.48 20.88
C ILE A 17 6.23 -29.19 20.52
N THR A 18 6.46 -28.13 21.28
CA THR A 18 6.04 -26.78 20.91
C THR A 18 6.94 -26.29 19.77
N TYR A 19 6.44 -26.34 18.53
CA TYR A 19 7.06 -25.61 17.44
C TYR A 19 6.84 -24.12 17.69
N GLY A 20 7.86 -23.44 18.19
CA GLY A 20 7.91 -22.00 18.17
C GLY A 20 7.90 -21.55 16.70
N GLN A 21 6.79 -21.01 16.22
CA GLN A 21 6.76 -20.29 14.96
C GLN A 21 7.54 -19.00 15.20
N ASN A 22 8.84 -19.02 14.84
CA ASN A 22 9.56 -17.79 14.56
C ASN A 22 8.91 -17.19 13.30
N THR A 23 7.96 -16.31 13.49
CA THR A 23 7.58 -15.36 12.45
C THR A 23 8.74 -14.37 12.32
N GLU A 24 9.76 -14.75 11.54
CA GLU A 24 10.68 -13.75 10.99
C GLU A 24 9.80 -12.75 10.23
N SER A 25 9.68 -11.57 10.77
CA SER A 25 9.13 -10.42 10.04
C SER A 25 9.98 -10.26 8.79
N ALA A 26 9.42 -10.64 7.64
CA ALA A 26 10.14 -10.56 6.38
C ALA A 26 10.60 -9.11 6.19
N THR A 27 11.90 -8.88 6.24
CA THR A 27 12.50 -7.57 6.05
C THR A 27 12.14 -7.08 4.65
N ILE A 28 11.47 -5.95 4.56
CA ILE A 28 11.08 -5.36 3.27
C ILE A 28 12.35 -4.94 2.51
N ASP A 29 12.56 -5.52 1.33
CA ASP A 29 13.64 -5.11 0.43
C ASP A 29 13.28 -3.76 -0.21
N LEU A 30 13.88 -2.68 0.28
CA LEU A 30 13.58 -1.31 -0.16
C LEU A 30 13.92 -1.06 -1.64
N GLN A 31 14.90 -1.76 -2.22
CA GLN A 31 15.21 -1.59 -3.64
C GLN A 31 14.11 -2.18 -4.52
N LYS A 32 13.67 -3.40 -4.21
CA LYS A 32 12.54 -4.02 -4.89
C LYS A 32 11.24 -3.24 -4.67
N ALA A 33 11.01 -2.81 -3.42
CA ALA A 33 9.85 -2.00 -3.07
C ALA A 33 9.80 -0.70 -3.89
N ARG A 34 10.92 0.01 -4.04
CA ARG A 34 11.00 1.23 -4.83
C ARG A 34 10.56 1.01 -6.29
N ILE A 35 11.05 -0.04 -6.94
CA ILE A 35 10.66 -0.37 -8.32
C ILE A 35 9.14 -0.58 -8.44
N ILE A 36 8.55 -1.27 -7.45
CA ILE A 36 7.11 -1.53 -7.41
C ILE A 36 6.34 -0.23 -7.20
N ILE A 37 6.72 0.59 -6.21
CA ILE A 37 6.04 1.85 -5.89
C ILE A 37 6.10 2.81 -7.07
N GLU A 38 7.27 3.03 -7.68
CA GLU A 38 7.40 3.88 -8.87
C GLU A 38 6.59 3.34 -10.07
N SER A 39 6.36 2.01 -10.15
CA SER A 39 5.45 1.43 -11.14
C SER A 39 3.98 1.74 -10.82
N LEU A 40 3.59 1.70 -9.53
CA LEU A 40 2.25 2.06 -9.09
C LEU A 40 1.97 3.56 -9.30
N ASP A 41 2.94 4.43 -9.07
CA ASP A 41 2.83 5.86 -9.37
C ASP A 41 2.56 6.12 -10.86
N ARG A 42 3.27 5.40 -11.75
CA ARG A 42 3.00 5.49 -13.19
C ARG A 42 1.60 4.98 -13.56
N GLN A 43 1.14 3.89 -12.93
CA GLN A 43 -0.23 3.39 -13.15
C GLN A 43 -1.27 4.39 -12.66
N PHE A 44 -1.03 5.00 -11.48
CA PHE A 44 -1.89 6.03 -10.94
C PHE A 44 -2.00 7.23 -11.89
N ALA A 45 -0.87 7.74 -12.37
CA ALA A 45 -0.82 8.82 -13.35
C ALA A 45 -1.57 8.46 -14.66
N GLN A 46 -1.46 7.21 -15.11
CA GLN A 46 -2.16 6.73 -16.30
C GLN A 46 -3.68 6.65 -16.09
N HIS A 47 -4.16 6.14 -14.94
CA HIS A 47 -5.57 6.14 -14.60
C HIS A 47 -6.13 7.56 -14.53
N PHE A 48 -5.39 8.48 -13.92
CA PHE A 48 -5.78 9.89 -13.87
C PHE A 48 -5.87 10.51 -15.28
N TYR A 49 -4.86 10.28 -16.13
CA TYR A 49 -4.86 10.74 -17.52
C TYR A 49 -6.05 10.20 -18.31
N ASN A 50 -6.42 8.95 -18.11
CA ASN A 50 -7.56 8.30 -18.77
C ASN A 50 -8.92 8.73 -18.23
N GLY A 51 -8.96 9.45 -17.10
CA GLY A 51 -10.21 9.86 -16.45
C GLY A 51 -10.87 8.75 -15.63
N ASP A 52 -10.11 7.71 -15.28
CA ASP A 52 -10.62 6.51 -14.59
C ASP A 52 -10.51 6.64 -13.08
N SER A 53 -11.47 7.35 -12.48
CA SER A 53 -11.54 7.52 -11.02
C SER A 53 -11.82 6.22 -10.26
N ILE A 54 -12.43 5.21 -10.92
CA ILE A 54 -12.71 3.92 -10.28
C ILE A 54 -11.40 3.15 -10.10
N SER A 55 -10.57 3.06 -11.13
CA SER A 55 -9.26 2.42 -11.03
C SER A 55 -8.35 3.14 -10.03
N LEU A 56 -8.38 4.48 -9.98
CA LEU A 56 -7.68 5.25 -8.94
C LEU A 56 -8.14 4.83 -7.53
N TYR A 57 -9.47 4.77 -7.31
CA TYR A 57 -10.02 4.36 -6.03
C TYR A 57 -9.61 2.92 -5.65
N ASN A 58 -9.56 2.00 -6.60
CA ASN A 58 -9.18 0.61 -6.38
C ASN A 58 -7.70 0.43 -6.00
N MET A 59 -6.85 1.46 -6.20
CA MET A 59 -5.48 1.46 -5.72
C MET A 59 -5.36 1.74 -4.22
N TYR A 60 -6.45 2.18 -3.55
CA TYR A 60 -6.47 2.42 -2.12
C TYR A 60 -6.78 1.15 -1.34
N ALA A 61 -6.12 0.98 -0.20
CA ALA A 61 -6.35 -0.11 0.74
C ALA A 61 -7.69 0.08 1.49
N LYS A 62 -8.21 -0.99 2.05
CA LYS A 62 -9.36 -0.92 2.96
C LYS A 62 -9.02 -0.01 4.16
N GLY A 63 -9.89 0.93 4.47
CA GLY A 63 -9.70 1.90 5.55
C GLY A 63 -8.70 3.02 5.23
N ALA A 64 -8.34 3.18 3.96
CA ALA A 64 -7.46 4.25 3.51
C ALA A 64 -8.06 5.66 3.66
N SER A 65 -7.19 6.66 3.58
CA SER A 65 -7.59 8.06 3.49
C SER A 65 -6.78 8.82 2.44
N LEU A 66 -7.47 9.71 1.73
CA LEU A 66 -6.91 10.79 0.92
C LEU A 66 -7.16 12.10 1.69
N GLU A 67 -6.10 12.69 2.24
CA GLU A 67 -6.24 13.77 3.21
C GLU A 67 -7.17 13.33 4.38
N ASN A 68 -8.24 14.08 4.60
CA ASN A 68 -9.30 13.75 5.57
C ASN A 68 -10.46 12.91 5.00
N LYS A 69 -10.44 12.59 3.69
CA LYS A 69 -11.51 11.86 3.01
C LYS A 69 -11.34 10.35 3.16
N ARG A 70 -12.45 9.62 3.23
CA ARG A 70 -12.47 8.16 3.38
C ARG A 70 -13.55 7.51 2.53
N GLY A 71 -13.37 6.22 2.22
CA GLY A 71 -14.35 5.43 1.49
C GLY A 71 -14.77 6.10 0.18
N ASN A 72 -16.06 6.22 -0.08
CA ASN A 72 -16.59 6.79 -1.32
C ASN A 72 -16.17 8.26 -1.56
N GLU A 73 -15.81 9.01 -0.52
CA GLU A 73 -15.34 10.40 -0.70
C GLU A 73 -14.01 10.47 -1.46
N ILE A 74 -13.16 9.43 -1.37
CA ILE A 74 -11.93 9.32 -2.17
C ILE A 74 -12.27 9.23 -3.65
N LEU A 75 -13.22 8.34 -4.01
CA LEU A 75 -13.70 8.19 -5.39
C LEU A 75 -14.27 9.51 -5.94
N LEU A 76 -15.13 10.15 -5.16
CA LEU A 76 -15.74 11.43 -5.55
C LEU A 76 -14.70 12.55 -5.72
N SER A 77 -13.70 12.58 -4.84
CA SER A 77 -12.58 13.54 -4.90
C SER A 77 -11.78 13.36 -6.19
N TRP A 78 -11.40 12.12 -6.53
CA TRP A 78 -10.67 11.87 -7.78
C TRP A 78 -11.51 12.19 -9.01
N GLY A 79 -12.80 11.84 -9.02
CA GLY A 79 -13.71 12.22 -10.10
C GLY A 79 -13.77 13.75 -10.29
N GLN A 80 -13.79 14.53 -9.19
CA GLN A 80 -13.76 15.99 -9.26
C GLN A 80 -12.42 16.54 -9.76
N GLN A 81 -11.29 15.98 -9.27
CA GLN A 81 -9.96 16.41 -9.71
C GLN A 81 -9.73 16.13 -11.20
N ILE A 82 -10.16 14.97 -11.70
CA ILE A 82 -10.11 14.62 -13.13
C ILE A 82 -10.92 15.64 -13.96
N ARG A 83 -12.15 15.94 -13.58
CA ARG A 83 -12.96 16.96 -14.29
C ARG A 83 -12.27 18.33 -14.30
N ASN A 84 -11.66 18.71 -13.20
CA ASN A 84 -10.91 19.97 -13.11
C ASN A 84 -9.67 19.95 -14.03
N SER A 85 -8.94 18.83 -14.06
CA SER A 85 -7.74 18.69 -14.88
C SER A 85 -8.06 18.75 -16.39
N ILE A 86 -9.19 18.18 -16.80
CA ILE A 86 -9.67 18.28 -18.20
C ILE A 86 -9.96 19.74 -18.56
N ARG A 87 -10.67 20.47 -17.69
CA ARG A 87 -11.01 21.89 -17.94
C ARG A 87 -9.78 22.79 -17.98
N ASN A 88 -8.76 22.48 -17.21
CA ASN A 88 -7.55 23.29 -17.05
C ASN A 88 -6.38 22.81 -17.91
N ASP A 89 -6.61 21.82 -18.76
CA ASP A 89 -5.54 21.18 -19.56
C ASP A 89 -4.34 20.75 -18.72
N THR A 90 -4.59 19.97 -17.64
CA THR A 90 -3.57 19.51 -16.70
C THR A 90 -3.69 18.03 -16.39
N ARG A 91 -3.90 17.20 -17.43
CA ARG A 91 -4.15 15.76 -17.27
C ARG A 91 -2.90 14.92 -17.02
N THR A 92 -1.73 15.42 -17.38
CA THR A 92 -0.48 14.69 -17.19
C THR A 92 0.07 14.95 -15.80
N ILE A 93 0.27 13.89 -15.02
CA ILE A 93 0.96 13.94 -13.71
C ILE A 93 2.27 13.18 -13.84
N ILE A 94 3.33 13.75 -13.29
CA ILE A 94 4.63 13.09 -13.12
C ILE A 94 4.89 13.03 -11.63
N TYR A 95 5.03 11.82 -11.09
CA TYR A 95 5.46 11.56 -9.72
C TYR A 95 6.96 11.26 -9.70
N THR A 96 7.64 11.72 -8.66
CA THR A 96 9.06 11.44 -8.43
C THR A 96 9.26 11.10 -6.96
N THR A 97 9.53 9.84 -6.65
CA THR A 97 9.85 9.38 -5.30
C THR A 97 11.21 9.94 -4.87
N THR A 98 11.23 10.78 -3.85
CA THR A 98 12.46 11.37 -3.29
C THR A 98 13.03 10.55 -2.14
N SER A 99 12.16 9.90 -1.35
CA SER A 99 12.53 9.03 -0.24
C SER A 99 11.55 7.88 -0.12
N LEU A 100 12.05 6.71 0.22
CA LEU A 100 11.26 5.54 0.60
C LEU A 100 11.88 4.89 1.82
N SER A 101 11.08 4.67 2.85
CA SER A 101 11.49 4.03 4.11
C SER A 101 10.45 3.03 4.57
N THR A 102 10.81 2.19 5.53
CA THR A 102 9.88 1.26 6.19
C THR A 102 9.53 1.78 7.57
N ASP A 103 8.27 1.56 7.97
CA ASP A 103 7.80 1.67 9.34
C ASP A 103 6.90 0.47 9.64
N SER A 104 7.45 -0.49 10.38
CA SER A 104 6.81 -1.79 10.64
C SER A 104 6.44 -2.51 9.32
N GLU A 105 5.16 -2.81 9.09
CA GLU A 105 4.66 -3.42 7.86
C GLU A 105 4.36 -2.42 6.73
N PHE A 106 4.55 -1.13 6.97
CA PHE A 106 4.27 -0.07 6.01
C PHE A 106 5.51 0.39 5.26
N LEU A 107 5.29 0.93 4.05
CA LEU A 107 6.26 1.78 3.37
C LEU A 107 5.81 3.23 3.49
N VAL A 108 6.74 4.13 3.78
CA VAL A 108 6.52 5.57 3.79
C VAL A 108 7.29 6.18 2.64
N GLU A 109 6.56 6.75 1.71
CA GLU A 109 7.07 7.44 0.55
C GLU A 109 6.92 8.94 0.70
N LEU A 110 7.99 9.66 0.40
CA LEU A 110 7.98 11.10 0.16
C LEU A 110 8.33 11.35 -1.29
N GLY A 111 7.64 12.28 -1.92
CA GLY A 111 7.89 12.59 -3.31
C GLY A 111 7.44 13.97 -3.72
N THR A 112 7.61 14.24 -5.00
CA THR A 112 7.11 15.43 -5.68
C THR A 112 6.19 15.05 -6.83
N TYR A 113 5.21 15.88 -7.10
CA TYR A 113 4.38 15.75 -8.29
C TYR A 113 4.46 17.00 -9.15
N GLU A 114 4.28 16.81 -10.43
CA GLU A 114 4.20 17.87 -11.41
C GLU A 114 3.03 17.63 -12.37
N PHE A 115 2.10 18.58 -12.43
CA PHE A 115 1.05 18.60 -13.46
C PHE A 115 1.51 19.35 -14.67
N ARG A 116 1.28 18.79 -15.87
CA ARG A 116 1.61 19.39 -17.15
C ARG A 116 0.40 19.54 -18.06
N ASP A 117 0.44 20.57 -18.90
CA ASP A 117 -0.52 20.75 -19.98
C ASP A 117 -0.26 19.80 -21.17
N SER A 118 -1.15 19.81 -22.15
CA SER A 118 -1.06 19.01 -23.37
C SER A 118 0.17 19.32 -24.22
N LYS A 119 0.82 20.47 -24.01
CA LYS A 119 2.07 20.89 -24.67
C LYS A 119 3.30 20.49 -23.88
N GLY A 120 3.14 19.86 -22.69
CA GLY A 120 4.23 19.45 -21.83
C GLY A 120 4.73 20.53 -20.86
N ASN A 121 4.12 21.72 -20.84
CA ASN A 121 4.52 22.79 -19.92
C ASN A 121 4.08 22.48 -18.50
N SER A 122 4.96 22.75 -17.51
CA SER A 122 4.64 22.64 -16.09
C SER A 122 3.59 23.66 -15.67
N LYS A 123 2.55 23.22 -14.98
CA LYS A 123 1.46 24.07 -14.44
C LYS A 123 1.47 24.15 -12.94
N TYR A 124 1.62 23.01 -12.27
CA TYR A 124 1.60 22.91 -10.81
C TYR A 124 2.66 21.92 -10.36
N LYS A 125 3.29 22.22 -9.24
CA LYS A 125 4.23 21.31 -8.55
C LYS A 125 3.90 21.30 -7.09
N GLY A 126 4.11 20.16 -6.46
CA GLY A 126 3.95 20.02 -5.02
C GLY A 126 4.75 18.83 -4.49
N LYS A 127 4.59 18.61 -3.20
CA LYS A 127 5.15 17.47 -2.49
C LYS A 127 4.01 16.59 -1.99
N TYR A 128 4.30 15.32 -1.78
CA TYR A 128 3.35 14.38 -1.22
C TYR A 128 4.02 13.44 -0.22
N LEU A 129 3.21 12.88 0.64
CA LEU A 129 3.53 11.75 1.50
C LEU A 129 2.48 10.67 1.28
N VAL A 130 2.94 9.45 1.01
CA VAL A 130 2.08 8.27 0.94
C VAL A 130 2.59 7.22 1.92
N VAL A 131 1.68 6.67 2.71
CA VAL A 131 1.90 5.43 3.44
C VAL A 131 1.26 4.30 2.64
N TRP A 132 2.07 3.35 2.23
CA TRP A 132 1.65 2.14 1.52
C TRP A 132 1.45 0.99 2.50
N LYS A 133 0.41 0.20 2.27
CA LYS A 133 0.08 -1.01 3.03
C LYS A 133 -0.04 -2.20 2.10
N GLN A 134 0.45 -3.36 2.51
CA GLN A 134 0.16 -4.60 1.78
C GLN A 134 -1.27 -5.08 2.09
N GLU A 135 -2.00 -5.40 1.04
CA GLU A 135 -3.32 -6.03 1.10
C GLU A 135 -3.40 -7.07 -0.01
N ASP A 136 -3.62 -8.33 0.36
CA ASP A 136 -3.64 -9.49 -0.54
C ASP A 136 -2.35 -9.60 -1.40
N GLY A 137 -1.18 -9.33 -0.77
CA GLY A 137 0.12 -9.39 -1.41
C GLY A 137 0.47 -8.21 -2.32
N ASN A 138 -0.40 -7.21 -2.42
CA ASN A 138 -0.20 -6.01 -3.25
C ASN A 138 -0.04 -4.76 -2.39
N TRP A 139 0.86 -3.86 -2.79
CA TRP A 139 0.98 -2.55 -2.19
C TRP A 139 -0.18 -1.66 -2.62
N LYS A 140 -0.85 -1.03 -1.65
CA LYS A 140 -1.98 -0.11 -1.84
C LYS A 140 -1.79 1.15 -1.03
N LEU A 141 -2.30 2.28 -1.54
CA LEU A 141 -2.30 3.56 -0.82
C LEU A 141 -3.15 3.44 0.46
N TYR A 142 -2.55 3.74 1.60
CA TYR A 142 -3.23 3.69 2.90
C TYR A 142 -3.44 5.08 3.51
N ARG A 143 -2.43 5.95 3.43
CA ARG A 143 -2.54 7.38 3.73
C ARG A 143 -1.93 8.13 2.58
N ASP A 144 -2.66 9.08 2.05
CA ASP A 144 -2.26 9.87 0.89
C ASP A 144 -2.55 11.34 1.20
N MET A 145 -1.50 12.16 1.16
CA MET A 145 -1.60 13.57 1.50
C MET A 145 -0.61 14.45 0.75
N GLY A 146 -1.10 15.61 0.33
CA GLY A 146 -0.26 16.71 -0.13
C GLY A 146 0.47 17.40 1.04
N LEU A 147 1.65 17.97 0.78
CA LEU A 147 2.49 18.67 1.75
C LEU A 147 2.69 20.12 1.36
#